data_1ae24a0af4f3079ba40045f3fc054217
#
_entry.id   1ae24a0af4f3079ba40045f3fc054217
#
_cell.length_a   1.000
_cell.length_b   1.000
_cell.length_c   1.000
_cell.angle_alpha   90.00
_cell.angle_beta   90.00
_cell.angle_gamma   90.00
#
_symmetry.space_group_name_H-M   'P 1'
#
loop_
_entity.id
_entity.type
_entity.pdbx_description
1 polymer ?
#
loop_
_entity_poly.entity_id
_entity_poly.type
_entity_poly.pdbx_seq_one_letter_code
_entity_poly.pdbx_strand_id
1 'polypeptide(L)'
;MASWIADVEAKLHTLVKYKGEKAFKTDYPNIYYTTDNMASTKTHYPTVYMKFLPNGERGRDLEGNRINSVLFSIQLEVTVSKAQGQTVAKKVIWQAIETLQKDCFEVFGTPEDISTSADNKRFVARLRRVIDYNDYI
;
A
#
# COMPACT_ATOMS: atom_id res chain seq x y z
N MET A 1 13.40 -19.16 -9.94
CA MET A 1 12.13 -18.45 -10.08
C MET A 1 11.83 -17.67 -8.82
N ALA A 2 11.36 -16.45 -8.97
CA ALA A 2 11.06 -15.59 -7.84
C ALA A 2 9.55 -15.42 -7.64
N SER A 3 8.78 -16.52 -7.85
CA SER A 3 7.32 -16.49 -7.71
C SER A 3 6.85 -16.13 -6.29
N TRP A 4 7.70 -16.37 -5.28
CA TRP A 4 7.37 -15.99 -3.92
C TRP A 4 7.18 -14.47 -3.75
N ILE A 5 7.80 -13.68 -4.64
CA ILE A 5 7.65 -12.22 -4.62
C ILE A 5 6.20 -11.84 -4.89
N ALA A 6 5.59 -12.46 -5.90
CA ALA A 6 4.17 -12.21 -6.21
C ALA A 6 3.26 -12.63 -5.05
N ASP A 7 3.58 -13.74 -4.38
CA ASP A 7 2.81 -14.21 -3.23
C ASP A 7 2.92 -13.22 -2.06
N VAL A 8 4.09 -12.65 -1.83
CA VAL A 8 4.31 -11.65 -0.79
C VAL A 8 3.49 -10.39 -1.10
N GLU A 9 3.52 -9.92 -2.33
CA GLU A 9 2.73 -8.75 -2.74
C GLU A 9 1.23 -8.98 -2.51
N ALA A 10 0.74 -10.16 -2.86
CA ALA A 10 -0.66 -10.51 -2.64
C ALA A 10 -1.01 -10.54 -1.15
N LYS A 11 -0.13 -11.10 -0.32
CA LYS A 11 -0.34 -11.14 1.14
C LYS A 11 -0.36 -9.75 1.75
N LEU A 12 0.54 -8.88 1.33
CA LEU A 12 0.60 -7.50 1.82
C LEU A 12 -0.66 -6.73 1.45
N HIS A 13 -1.13 -6.87 0.22
CA HIS A 13 -2.38 -6.24 -0.19
C HIS A 13 -3.56 -6.75 0.63
N THR A 14 -3.66 -8.07 0.81
CA THR A 14 -4.73 -8.68 1.61
C THR A 14 -4.70 -8.19 3.05
N LEU A 15 -3.51 -8.07 3.65
CA LEU A 15 -3.34 -7.58 5.01
C LEU A 15 -3.85 -6.15 5.16
N VAL A 16 -3.40 -5.25 4.28
CA VAL A 16 -3.80 -3.83 4.32
C VAL A 16 -5.30 -3.70 4.09
N LYS A 17 -5.83 -4.43 3.12
CA LYS A 17 -7.26 -4.43 2.81
C LYS A 17 -8.09 -4.90 4.00
N TYR A 18 -7.72 -6.04 4.60
CA TYR A 18 -8.46 -6.62 5.73
C TYR A 18 -8.48 -5.67 6.93
N LYS A 19 -7.32 -5.15 7.30
CA LYS A 19 -7.21 -4.25 8.46
C LYS A 19 -7.92 -2.92 8.20
N GLY A 20 -7.82 -2.40 7.00
CA GLY A 20 -8.46 -1.15 6.64
C GLY A 20 -9.98 -1.26 6.58
N GLU A 21 -10.49 -2.31 5.95
CA GLU A 21 -11.93 -2.53 5.88
C GLU A 21 -12.53 -2.72 7.27
N LYS A 22 -11.81 -3.42 8.15
CA LYS A 22 -12.25 -3.61 9.54
C LYS A 22 -12.28 -2.29 10.31
N ALA A 23 -11.25 -1.46 10.15
CA ALA A 23 -11.13 -0.18 10.85
C ALA A 23 -12.19 0.83 10.43
N PHE A 24 -12.57 0.84 9.16
CA PHE A 24 -13.47 1.83 8.57
C PHE A 24 -14.84 1.28 8.18
N LYS A 25 -15.20 0.11 8.67
CA LYS A 25 -16.47 -0.54 8.33
C LYS A 25 -17.69 0.34 8.57
N THR A 26 -17.69 1.08 9.68
CA THR A 26 -18.80 1.93 10.06
C THR A 26 -18.72 3.31 9.41
N ASP A 27 -17.53 3.90 9.40
CA ASP A 27 -17.33 5.29 8.97
C ASP A 27 -17.30 5.42 7.44
N TYR A 28 -16.67 4.47 6.76
CA TYR A 28 -16.49 4.50 5.31
C TYR A 28 -16.80 3.14 4.71
N PRO A 29 -18.09 2.74 4.66
CA PRO A 29 -18.45 1.39 4.19
C PRO A 29 -18.12 1.13 2.73
N ASN A 30 -17.90 2.19 1.94
CA ASN A 30 -17.57 2.08 0.52
C ASN A 30 -16.08 2.15 0.24
N ILE A 31 -15.24 2.10 1.29
CA ILE A 31 -13.79 2.12 1.11
C ILE A 31 -13.35 0.95 0.21
N TYR A 32 -12.46 1.25 -0.74
CA TYR A 32 -12.03 0.29 -1.74
C TYR A 32 -10.51 0.21 -1.78
N TYR A 33 -9.98 -0.98 -1.62
CA TYR A 33 -8.54 -1.26 -1.67
C TYR A 33 -8.21 -1.98 -2.97
N THR A 34 -7.28 -1.45 -3.73
CA THR A 34 -6.93 -2.00 -5.04
C THR A 34 -5.43 -1.93 -5.31
N THR A 35 -4.95 -2.82 -6.15
CA THR A 35 -3.61 -2.75 -6.74
C THR A 35 -3.69 -2.30 -8.21
N ASP A 36 -4.89 -2.04 -8.70
CA ASP A 36 -5.14 -1.65 -10.09
C ASP A 36 -5.35 -0.14 -10.18
N ASN A 37 -4.41 0.55 -10.85
CA ASN A 37 -4.47 1.98 -11.07
C ASN A 37 -5.68 2.39 -11.94
N MET A 38 -6.23 1.48 -12.71
CA MET A 38 -7.35 1.73 -13.61
C MET A 38 -8.71 1.58 -12.93
N ALA A 39 -8.74 1.23 -11.65
CA ALA A 39 -9.98 1.12 -10.91
C ALA A 39 -10.71 2.45 -10.89
N SER A 40 -12.04 2.42 -11.07
CA SER A 40 -12.85 3.63 -11.05
C SER A 40 -12.91 4.21 -9.66
N THR A 41 -12.40 5.43 -9.50
CA THR A 41 -12.48 6.15 -8.24
C THR A 41 -13.78 6.93 -8.09
N LYS A 42 -14.62 6.96 -9.14
CA LYS A 42 -15.85 7.75 -9.14
C LYS A 42 -16.93 7.19 -8.24
N THR A 43 -16.91 5.88 -7.98
CA THR A 43 -17.95 5.19 -7.22
C THR A 43 -17.45 4.67 -5.87
N HIS A 44 -16.15 4.72 -5.62
CA HIS A 44 -15.53 4.15 -4.42
C HIS A 44 -14.64 5.18 -3.75
N TYR A 45 -15.21 5.90 -2.81
CA TYR A 45 -14.44 6.83 -1.98
C TYR A 45 -14.58 6.44 -0.53
N PRO A 46 -13.50 6.36 0.24
CA PRO A 46 -12.11 6.48 -0.18
C PRO A 46 -11.63 5.30 -1.03
N THR A 47 -10.70 5.57 -1.95
CA THR A 47 -10.01 4.52 -2.71
C THR A 47 -8.55 4.48 -2.26
N VAL A 48 -8.07 3.29 -1.90
CA VAL A 48 -6.67 3.07 -1.51
C VAL A 48 -6.01 2.22 -2.59
N TYR A 49 -5.05 2.83 -3.28
CA TYR A 49 -4.28 2.16 -4.31
C TYR A 49 -2.90 1.81 -3.75
N MET A 50 -2.56 0.52 -3.75
CA MET A 50 -1.25 0.03 -3.37
C MET A 50 -0.45 -0.29 -4.62
N LYS A 51 0.59 0.49 -4.86
CA LYS A 51 1.50 0.25 -5.98
C LYS A 51 2.79 -0.36 -5.46
N PHE A 52 3.16 -1.51 -6.02
CA PHE A 52 4.46 -2.10 -5.73
C PHE A 52 5.47 -1.53 -6.73
N LEU A 53 6.44 -0.78 -6.21
CA LEU A 53 7.46 -0.14 -7.04
C LEU A 53 8.50 -1.19 -7.45
N PRO A 54 9.29 -0.93 -8.53
CA PRO A 54 10.35 -1.85 -8.92
C PRO A 54 11.28 -2.16 -7.75
N ASN A 55 11.46 -3.45 -7.48
CA ASN A 55 12.22 -3.93 -6.33
C ASN A 55 13.66 -4.23 -6.70
N GLY A 56 14.57 -3.95 -5.77
CA GLY A 56 15.97 -4.32 -5.92
C GLY A 56 16.27 -5.62 -5.20
N GLU A 57 17.06 -6.48 -5.81
CA GLU A 57 17.60 -7.64 -5.13
C GLU A 57 18.48 -7.21 -3.97
N ARG A 58 18.41 -7.93 -2.85
CA ARG A 58 19.28 -7.71 -1.70
C ARG A 58 20.13 -8.91 -1.33
N GLY A 59 19.83 -10.09 -1.89
CA GLY A 59 20.61 -11.27 -1.66
C GLY A 59 20.27 -12.42 -2.60
N ARG A 60 21.25 -13.28 -2.83
CA ARG A 60 21.10 -14.49 -3.62
C ARG A 60 21.67 -15.66 -2.84
N ASP A 61 21.40 -16.89 -3.27
CA ASP A 61 22.06 -18.07 -2.73
C ASP A 61 23.53 -18.09 -3.18
N LEU A 62 24.30 -19.05 -2.64
CA LEU A 62 25.72 -19.14 -2.92
C LEU A 62 26.05 -19.37 -4.41
N GLU A 63 25.10 -19.92 -5.15
CA GLU A 63 25.25 -20.22 -6.57
C GLU A 63 24.71 -19.10 -7.47
N GLY A 64 24.08 -18.09 -6.87
CA GLY A 64 23.50 -16.96 -7.61
C GLY A 64 22.25 -17.30 -8.41
N ASN A 65 21.65 -18.47 -8.19
CA ASN A 65 20.51 -18.96 -8.95
C ASN A 65 19.17 -18.56 -8.38
N ARG A 66 19.14 -18.06 -7.14
CA ARG A 66 17.91 -17.79 -6.41
C ARG A 66 17.97 -16.44 -5.74
N ILE A 67 16.93 -15.67 -5.95
CA ILE A 67 16.75 -14.42 -5.22
C ILE A 67 16.19 -14.76 -3.84
N ASN A 68 16.95 -14.45 -2.79
CA ASN A 68 16.59 -14.77 -1.41
C ASN A 68 16.04 -13.55 -0.65
N SER A 69 16.41 -12.35 -1.05
CA SER A 69 15.98 -11.12 -0.39
C SER A 69 15.66 -10.07 -1.43
N VAL A 70 14.59 -9.33 -1.19
CA VAL A 70 14.14 -8.27 -2.09
C VAL A 70 13.75 -7.05 -1.24
N LEU A 71 14.13 -5.88 -1.72
CA LEU A 71 13.62 -4.63 -1.16
C LEU A 71 12.24 -4.38 -1.75
N PHE A 72 11.21 -4.54 -0.92
CA PHE A 72 9.84 -4.20 -1.30
C PHE A 72 9.60 -2.73 -1.01
N SER A 73 9.23 -1.99 -2.03
CA SER A 73 8.83 -0.59 -1.92
C SER A 73 7.37 -0.47 -2.30
N ILE A 74 6.58 0.12 -1.42
CA ILE A 74 5.14 0.28 -1.61
C ILE A 74 4.82 1.75 -1.66
N GLN A 75 4.07 2.16 -2.68
CA GLN A 75 3.49 3.48 -2.73
C GLN A 75 1.99 3.36 -2.46
N LEU A 76 1.53 4.02 -1.41
CA LEU A 76 0.12 4.10 -1.06
C LEU A 76 -0.44 5.41 -1.59
N GLU A 77 -1.53 5.33 -2.34
CA GLU A 77 -2.25 6.51 -2.80
C GLU A 77 -3.69 6.41 -2.31
N VAL A 78 -4.14 7.43 -1.60
CA VAL A 78 -5.52 7.52 -1.13
C VAL A 78 -6.21 8.65 -1.84
N THR A 79 -7.36 8.36 -2.46
CA THR A 79 -8.20 9.34 -3.12
C THR A 79 -9.54 9.41 -2.41
N VAL A 80 -9.94 10.61 -2.03
CA VAL A 80 -11.24 10.86 -1.41
C VAL A 80 -11.99 11.92 -2.20
N SER A 81 -13.32 11.96 -2.04
CA SER A 81 -14.13 13.01 -2.64
C SER A 81 -13.87 14.35 -1.98
N LYS A 82 -14.21 15.43 -2.66
CA LYS A 82 -14.11 16.79 -2.10
C LYS A 82 -14.89 16.91 -0.78
N ALA A 83 -16.05 16.28 -0.70
CA ALA A 83 -16.89 16.32 0.49
C ALA A 83 -16.23 15.62 1.69
N GLN A 84 -15.46 14.56 1.46
CA GLN A 84 -14.75 13.85 2.53
C GLN A 84 -13.54 14.66 3.03
N GLY A 85 -12.83 15.32 2.13
CA GLY A 85 -11.74 16.23 2.47
C GLY A 85 -10.46 15.55 2.89
N GLN A 86 -9.45 16.39 3.19
CA GLN A 86 -8.11 15.87 3.50
C GLN A 86 -8.03 15.14 4.84
N THR A 87 -8.90 15.45 5.82
CA THR A 87 -8.88 14.76 7.10
C THR A 87 -9.18 13.27 6.92
N VAL A 88 -10.17 12.95 6.09
CA VAL A 88 -10.53 11.55 5.79
C VAL A 88 -9.37 10.87 5.06
N ALA A 89 -8.79 11.54 4.06
CA ALA A 89 -7.64 10.99 3.33
C ALA A 89 -6.49 10.67 4.26
N LYS A 90 -6.17 11.57 5.17
CA LYS A 90 -5.09 11.37 6.16
C LYS A 90 -5.38 10.21 7.10
N LYS A 91 -6.60 10.10 7.61
CA LYS A 91 -6.98 8.98 8.47
C LYS A 91 -6.80 7.64 7.78
N VAL A 92 -7.25 7.55 6.54
CA VAL A 92 -7.17 6.31 5.76
C VAL A 92 -5.72 5.95 5.46
N ILE A 93 -4.91 6.90 4.98
CA ILE A 93 -3.53 6.60 4.62
C ILE A 93 -2.69 6.25 5.85
N TRP A 94 -2.88 6.95 6.98
CA TRP A 94 -2.14 6.64 8.19
C TRP A 94 -2.51 5.28 8.78
N GLN A 95 -3.76 4.87 8.67
CA GLN A 95 -4.16 3.53 9.11
C GLN A 95 -3.42 2.46 8.30
N ALA A 96 -3.34 2.63 6.97
CA ALA A 96 -2.59 1.71 6.12
C ALA A 96 -1.09 1.71 6.45
N ILE A 97 -0.51 2.90 6.70
CA ILE A 97 0.89 3.03 7.12
C ILE A 97 1.12 2.28 8.44
N GLU A 98 0.26 2.45 9.43
CA GLU A 98 0.41 1.76 10.72
C GLU A 98 0.35 0.25 10.56
N THR A 99 -0.53 -0.25 9.70
CA THR A 99 -0.61 -1.68 9.40
C THR A 99 0.72 -2.20 8.87
N LEU A 100 1.31 -1.49 7.92
CA LEU A 100 2.59 -1.89 7.33
C LEU A 100 3.76 -1.70 8.30
N GLN A 101 3.72 -0.68 9.15
CA GLN A 101 4.76 -0.47 10.18
C GLN A 101 4.78 -1.62 11.18
N LYS A 102 3.63 -2.17 11.53
CA LYS A 102 3.56 -3.36 12.38
C LYS A 102 4.16 -4.59 11.70
N ASP A 103 4.22 -4.58 10.39
CA ASP A 103 4.88 -5.61 9.60
C ASP A 103 6.30 -5.20 9.19
N CYS A 104 6.93 -4.36 9.98
CA CYS A 104 8.33 -3.95 9.86
C CYS A 104 8.66 -3.09 8.65
N PHE A 105 7.68 -2.47 8.02
CA PHE A 105 7.95 -1.51 6.95
C PHE A 105 8.40 -0.18 7.54
N GLU A 106 9.36 0.45 6.86
CA GLU A 106 9.88 1.76 7.19
C GLU A 106 9.26 2.80 6.27
N VAL A 107 8.78 3.91 6.84
CA VAL A 107 8.26 5.03 6.05
C VAL A 107 9.45 5.87 5.56
N PHE A 108 9.60 5.99 4.25
CA PHE A 108 10.62 6.87 3.67
C PHE A 108 10.02 8.04 2.89
N GLY A 109 8.69 8.09 2.76
CA GLY A 109 7.97 9.22 2.23
C GLY A 109 6.68 9.39 3.00
N THR A 110 6.61 10.38 3.90
CA THR A 110 5.40 10.68 4.68
C THR A 110 4.28 11.15 3.76
N PRO A 111 3.00 11.06 4.21
CA PRO A 111 1.87 11.46 3.38
C PRO A 111 2.00 12.88 2.85
N GLU A 112 1.83 13.02 1.53
CA GLU A 112 1.94 14.27 0.81
C GLU A 112 0.69 14.46 -0.07
N ASP A 113 0.17 15.68 -0.09
CA ASP A 113 -0.97 16.02 -0.94
C ASP A 113 -0.50 16.18 -2.39
N ILE A 114 -1.00 15.31 -3.26
CA ILE A 114 -0.72 15.35 -4.69
C ILE A 114 -1.97 15.64 -5.52
N SER A 115 -2.95 16.30 -4.91
CA SER A 115 -4.22 16.60 -5.57
C SER A 115 -4.02 17.43 -6.84
N THR A 116 -4.63 16.98 -7.94
CA THR A 116 -4.57 17.67 -9.23
C THR A 116 -5.93 18.18 -9.67
N SER A 117 -6.97 17.88 -8.92
CA SER A 117 -8.36 18.26 -9.24
C SER A 117 -9.02 18.88 -8.02
N ALA A 118 -9.94 19.83 -8.26
CA ALA A 118 -10.75 20.40 -7.19
C ALA A 118 -11.84 19.43 -6.71
N ASP A 119 -12.14 18.38 -7.49
CA ASP A 119 -13.23 17.45 -7.20
C ASP A 119 -12.84 16.33 -6.25
N ASN A 120 -11.56 16.09 -6.08
CA ASN A 120 -11.08 15.08 -5.14
C ASN A 120 -9.74 15.47 -4.54
N LYS A 121 -9.39 14.78 -3.46
CA LYS A 121 -8.10 14.94 -2.77
C LYS A 121 -7.33 13.65 -2.88
N ARG A 122 -6.04 13.73 -3.20
CA ARG A 122 -5.14 12.59 -3.31
C ARG A 122 -3.92 12.79 -2.44
N PHE A 123 -3.60 11.75 -1.69
CA PHE A 123 -2.40 11.72 -0.85
C PHE A 123 -1.57 10.51 -1.22
N VAL A 124 -0.26 10.66 -1.13
CA VAL A 124 0.68 9.57 -1.41
C VAL A 124 1.67 9.42 -0.27
N ALA A 125 2.01 8.18 0.05
CA ALA A 125 3.07 7.84 1.01
C ALA A 125 3.87 6.67 0.47
N ARG A 126 5.11 6.53 0.93
CA ARG A 126 6.00 5.46 0.49
C ARG A 126 6.62 4.75 1.69
N LEU A 127 6.65 3.42 1.60
CA LEU A 127 7.22 2.56 2.62
C LEU A 127 8.10 1.50 1.95
N ARG A 128 9.03 0.95 2.71
CA ARG A 128 9.92 -0.10 2.21
C ARG A 128 10.31 -1.07 3.32
N ARG A 129 10.60 -2.28 2.92
CA ARG A 129 11.13 -3.33 3.78
C ARG A 129 11.91 -4.32 2.94
N VAL A 130 13.03 -4.80 3.46
CA VAL A 130 13.72 -5.96 2.89
C VAL A 130 13.01 -7.21 3.40
N ILE A 131 12.58 -8.07 2.51
CA ILE A 131 11.88 -9.31 2.86
C ILE A 131 12.68 -10.49 2.30
N ASP A 132 12.99 -11.43 3.18
CA ASP A 132 13.68 -12.66 2.82
C ASP A 132 12.66 -13.73 2.43
N TYR A 133 13.12 -14.72 1.69
CA TYR A 133 12.28 -15.81 1.19
C TYR A 133 11.42 -16.48 2.26
N ASN A 134 11.96 -16.63 3.47
CA ASN A 134 11.28 -17.31 4.58
C ASN A 134 10.72 -16.37 5.65
N ASP A 135 10.64 -15.08 5.38
CA ASP A 135 10.11 -14.13 6.35
C ASP A 135 8.61 -14.30 6.58
N TYR A 136 8.19 -13.98 7.80
CA TYR A 136 6.78 -13.83 8.13
C TYR A 136 6.28 -12.46 7.69
N ILE A 137 5.02 -12.45 7.28
CA ILE A 137 4.35 -11.23 6.84
C ILE A 137 2.98 -11.13 7.52
#